data_56e8eee2884ace55944e009148534c8a
#
_entry.id   56e8eee2884ace55944e009148534c8a
#
_cell.length_a   1.000
_cell.length_b   1.000
_cell.length_c   1.000
_cell.angle_alpha   90.00
_cell.angle_beta   90.00
_cell.angle_gamma   90.00
#
_symmetry.space_group_name_H-M   'P 1'
#
loop_
_entity.id
_entity.type
_entity.pdbx_description
1 polymer ?
#
loop_
_entity_poly.entity_id
_entity_poly.type
_entity_poly.pdbx_seq_one_letter_code
_entity_poly.pdbx_strand_id
1 'polypeptide(L)'
;GMGLSLPTNATLPAVDARRMTLAHLSGKRIVEMVEEELNLSKVLTKESFQNAITLNSAIGGSTNSVIHLLALAGRAEIELNLADFEKAEDIPLLVNLMPSGKYLMEDFCYAGGIPAVMDQIRSHIKPANTILNKDITHYFDEAEILNKEVIKTFNAPLKESAGLKVLRGNLAPDGAIIKPAAATEELLKHEGLAYVFEDIEDMKANIDRPDLPVTKNTILVLKGCGPKGYPGMPEVGNMPIPKVLVEQGVRDMIRISDARMSGTAFGTIVLHVAPEANVGGPISIVETGDRIQIDVR
;
A
#
# COMPACT_ATOMS: atom_id res chain seq x y z
N GLY A 1 8.06 -11.45 0.09
CA GLY A 1 6.93 -12.15 0.74
C GLY A 1 6.37 -13.29 -0.09
N MET A 2 6.28 -13.11 -1.41
CA MET A 2 5.76 -14.16 -2.32
C MET A 2 6.81 -15.20 -2.73
N GLY A 3 8.07 -15.03 -2.40
CA GLY A 3 9.14 -15.94 -2.85
C GLY A 3 9.49 -15.84 -4.34
N LEU A 4 9.14 -14.74 -5.00
CA LEU A 4 9.31 -14.53 -6.46
C LEU A 4 10.62 -13.84 -6.86
N SER A 5 11.48 -13.49 -5.93
CA SER A 5 12.79 -12.91 -6.21
C SER A 5 13.86 -13.53 -5.31
N LEU A 6 15.10 -13.39 -5.67
CA LEU A 6 16.21 -13.78 -4.78
C LEU A 6 16.16 -12.94 -3.49
N PRO A 7 16.54 -13.52 -2.34
CA PRO A 7 16.58 -12.79 -1.07
C PRO A 7 17.35 -11.47 -1.19
N THR A 8 16.95 -10.47 -0.43
CA THR A 8 17.51 -9.09 -0.36
C THR A 8 17.31 -8.22 -1.60
N ASN A 9 16.95 -8.76 -2.76
CA ASN A 9 16.82 -7.99 -4.01
C ASN A 9 15.93 -6.75 -3.90
N ALA A 10 14.83 -6.84 -3.14
CA ALA A 10 13.83 -5.77 -3.02
C ALA A 10 14.35 -4.50 -2.34
N THR A 11 15.41 -4.57 -1.54
CA THR A 11 15.89 -3.46 -0.71
C THR A 11 17.25 -2.91 -1.14
N LEU A 12 17.98 -3.58 -2.03
CA LEU A 12 19.29 -3.11 -2.45
C LEU A 12 19.22 -1.76 -3.16
N PRO A 13 20.03 -0.77 -2.75
CA PRO A 13 20.13 0.52 -3.42
C PRO A 13 20.50 0.37 -4.90
N ALA A 14 20.02 1.29 -5.74
CA ALA A 14 20.27 1.23 -7.18
C ALA A 14 21.77 1.30 -7.54
N VAL A 15 22.56 1.99 -6.71
CA VAL A 15 24.00 2.18 -6.89
C VAL A 15 24.87 1.06 -6.27
N ASP A 16 24.26 0.13 -5.54
CA ASP A 16 24.98 -0.96 -4.88
C ASP A 16 25.45 -2.01 -5.88
N ALA A 17 26.73 -2.35 -5.87
CA ALA A 17 27.32 -3.35 -6.79
C ALA A 17 26.66 -4.74 -6.65
N ARG A 18 26.14 -5.10 -5.48
CA ARG A 18 25.39 -6.35 -5.25
C ARG A 18 24.16 -6.45 -6.14
N ARG A 19 23.60 -5.33 -6.59
CA ARG A 19 22.45 -5.30 -7.49
C ARG A 19 22.77 -5.94 -8.85
N MET A 20 23.93 -5.66 -9.41
CA MET A 20 24.41 -6.31 -10.65
C MET A 20 24.68 -7.80 -10.45
N THR A 21 25.25 -8.17 -9.30
CA THR A 21 25.43 -9.58 -8.92
C THR A 21 24.11 -10.33 -8.85
N LEU A 22 23.10 -9.75 -8.17
CA LEU A 22 21.78 -10.38 -8.08
C LEU A 22 21.06 -10.45 -9.43
N ALA A 23 21.23 -9.46 -10.30
CA ALA A 23 20.69 -9.52 -11.65
C ALA A 23 21.31 -10.71 -12.45
N HIS A 24 22.62 -10.89 -12.35
CA HIS A 24 23.30 -12.05 -12.96
C HIS A 24 22.81 -13.38 -12.37
N LEU A 25 22.73 -13.48 -11.04
CA LEU A 25 22.23 -14.68 -10.36
C LEU A 25 20.77 -14.98 -10.70
N SER A 26 19.93 -13.95 -10.87
CA SER A 26 18.54 -14.12 -11.30
C SER A 26 18.47 -14.70 -12.72
N GLY A 27 19.35 -14.26 -13.62
CA GLY A 27 19.47 -14.85 -14.97
C GLY A 27 19.92 -16.31 -14.96
N LYS A 28 20.85 -16.68 -14.08
CA LYS A 28 21.21 -18.10 -13.87
C LYS A 28 20.03 -18.89 -13.32
N ARG A 29 19.37 -18.35 -12.27
CA ARG A 29 18.29 -19.05 -11.59
C ARG A 29 17.11 -19.37 -12.50
N ILE A 30 16.75 -18.48 -13.42
CA ILE A 30 15.64 -18.77 -14.34
C ILE A 30 15.94 -19.95 -15.26
N VAL A 31 17.18 -20.16 -15.68
CA VAL A 31 17.60 -21.33 -16.47
C VAL A 31 17.46 -22.61 -15.62
N GLU A 32 17.98 -22.59 -14.40
CA GLU A 32 17.84 -23.72 -13.45
C GLU A 32 16.36 -24.05 -13.19
N MET A 33 15.48 -23.03 -13.04
CA MET A 33 14.04 -23.24 -12.87
C MET A 33 13.41 -23.96 -14.07
N VAL A 34 13.88 -23.71 -15.28
CA VAL A 34 13.41 -24.42 -16.48
C VAL A 34 13.83 -25.90 -16.42
N GLU A 35 15.08 -26.18 -16.05
CA GLU A 35 15.58 -27.54 -15.88
C GLU A 35 14.85 -28.32 -14.77
N GLU A 36 14.47 -27.63 -13.69
CA GLU A 36 13.70 -28.17 -12.57
C GLU A 36 12.19 -28.25 -12.86
N GLU A 37 11.74 -27.78 -14.02
CA GLU A 37 10.32 -27.61 -14.33
C GLU A 37 9.58 -26.78 -13.26
N LEU A 38 10.26 -25.84 -12.60
CA LEU A 38 9.72 -24.96 -11.59
C LEU A 38 9.10 -23.73 -12.25
N ASN A 39 7.80 -23.79 -12.52
CA ASN A 39 7.05 -22.69 -13.07
C ASN A 39 6.30 -21.88 -11.96
N LEU A 40 5.74 -20.73 -12.33
CA LEU A 40 5.10 -19.82 -11.39
C LEU A 40 3.93 -20.45 -10.63
N SER A 41 3.18 -21.39 -11.22
CA SER A 41 2.06 -22.04 -10.55
C SER A 41 2.49 -22.92 -9.36
N LYS A 42 3.78 -23.30 -9.29
CA LYS A 42 4.36 -24.03 -8.15
C LYS A 42 4.82 -23.10 -7.01
N VAL A 43 4.91 -21.78 -7.28
CA VAL A 43 5.34 -20.75 -6.33
C VAL A 43 4.17 -19.88 -5.90
N LEU A 44 3.30 -19.51 -6.84
CA LEU A 44 2.12 -18.71 -6.57
C LEU A 44 1.03 -19.59 -5.95
N THR A 45 0.90 -19.50 -4.64
CA THR A 45 -0.14 -20.19 -3.85
C THR A 45 -0.87 -19.17 -2.99
N LYS A 46 -2.00 -19.54 -2.44
CA LYS A 46 -2.74 -18.66 -1.51
C LYS A 46 -1.86 -18.21 -0.35
N GLU A 47 -1.02 -19.11 0.18
CA GLU A 47 -0.07 -18.83 1.26
C GLU A 47 0.97 -17.79 0.85
N SER A 48 1.51 -17.86 -0.37
CA SER A 48 2.49 -16.87 -0.87
C SER A 48 1.88 -15.47 -0.96
N PHE A 49 0.60 -15.35 -1.39
CA PHE A 49 -0.12 -14.07 -1.37
C PHE A 49 -0.37 -13.59 0.07
N GLN A 50 -0.79 -14.47 0.99
CA GLN A 50 -0.99 -14.11 2.39
C GLN A 50 0.30 -13.63 3.05
N ASN A 51 1.44 -14.27 2.77
CA ASN A 51 2.75 -13.83 3.23
C ASN A 51 3.10 -12.43 2.69
N ALA A 52 2.79 -12.14 1.44
CA ALA A 52 3.01 -10.81 0.86
C ALA A 52 2.15 -9.74 1.54
N ILE A 53 0.88 -10.05 1.83
CA ILE A 53 -0.03 -9.14 2.54
C ILE A 53 0.48 -8.87 3.97
N THR A 54 0.83 -9.92 4.70
CA THR A 54 1.39 -9.83 6.05
C THR A 54 2.67 -8.99 6.10
N LEU A 55 3.59 -9.25 5.18
CA LEU A 55 4.83 -8.48 5.06
C LEU A 55 4.56 -7.02 4.69
N ASN A 56 3.63 -6.77 3.75
CA ASN A 56 3.25 -5.40 3.37
C ASN A 56 2.71 -4.61 4.57
N SER A 57 1.93 -5.24 5.44
CA SER A 57 1.47 -4.64 6.69
C SER A 57 2.62 -4.33 7.63
N ALA A 58 3.51 -5.28 7.89
CA ALA A 58 4.65 -5.12 8.80
C ALA A 58 5.62 -4.01 8.39
N ILE A 59 5.81 -3.77 7.11
CA ILE A 59 6.68 -2.69 6.61
C ILE A 59 5.95 -1.35 6.40
N GLY A 60 4.64 -1.29 6.59
CA GLY A 60 3.83 -0.14 6.24
C GLY A 60 3.90 0.17 4.74
N GLY A 61 3.74 -0.85 3.91
CA GLY A 61 3.90 -0.78 2.47
C GLY A 61 2.84 0.04 1.74
N SER A 62 2.90 0.03 0.42
CA SER A 62 2.02 0.83 -0.43
C SER A 62 0.61 0.24 -0.55
N THR A 63 -0.40 1.09 -0.62
CA THR A 63 -1.78 0.73 -0.98
C THR A 63 -1.85 0.10 -2.38
N ASN A 64 -0.94 0.44 -3.28
CA ASN A 64 -0.87 -0.15 -4.62
C ASN A 64 -0.70 -1.68 -4.59
N SER A 65 -0.11 -2.24 -3.53
CA SER A 65 0.02 -3.69 -3.38
C SER A 65 -1.32 -4.41 -3.45
N VAL A 66 -2.40 -3.80 -2.96
CA VAL A 66 -3.74 -4.38 -2.95
C VAL A 66 -4.19 -4.71 -4.37
N ILE A 67 -4.21 -3.71 -5.26
CA ILE A 67 -4.67 -3.93 -6.64
C ILE A 67 -3.74 -4.85 -7.42
N HIS A 68 -2.42 -4.78 -7.18
CA HIS A 68 -1.48 -5.66 -7.87
C HIS A 68 -1.58 -7.11 -7.40
N LEU A 69 -1.72 -7.35 -6.09
CA LEU A 69 -1.89 -8.72 -5.57
C LEU A 69 -3.21 -9.32 -6.03
N LEU A 70 -4.32 -8.57 -6.00
CA LEU A 70 -5.61 -9.02 -6.52
C LEU A 70 -5.53 -9.35 -8.02
N ALA A 71 -4.88 -8.51 -8.82
CA ALA A 71 -4.72 -8.74 -10.25
C ALA A 71 -3.86 -9.98 -10.54
N LEU A 72 -2.75 -10.15 -9.82
CA LEU A 72 -1.90 -11.34 -9.97
C LEU A 72 -2.62 -12.62 -9.55
N ALA A 73 -3.34 -12.58 -8.41
CA ALA A 73 -4.11 -13.73 -7.93
C ALA A 73 -5.18 -14.13 -8.95
N GLY A 74 -5.93 -13.16 -9.49
CA GLY A 74 -6.93 -13.43 -10.52
C GLY A 74 -6.34 -14.04 -11.80
N ARG A 75 -5.13 -13.61 -12.20
CA ARG A 75 -4.41 -14.22 -13.34
C ARG A 75 -3.90 -15.63 -13.05
N ALA A 76 -3.58 -15.91 -11.79
CA ALA A 76 -3.13 -17.24 -11.34
C ALA A 76 -4.31 -18.15 -10.94
N GLU A 77 -5.56 -17.71 -11.11
CA GLU A 77 -6.77 -18.41 -10.69
C GLU A 77 -6.78 -18.74 -9.18
N ILE A 78 -6.18 -17.87 -8.37
CA ILE A 78 -6.14 -17.98 -6.91
C ILE A 78 -7.20 -17.05 -6.32
N GLU A 79 -8.07 -17.59 -5.49
CA GLU A 79 -9.08 -16.81 -4.79
C GLU A 79 -8.42 -15.91 -3.74
N LEU A 80 -8.44 -14.60 -4.01
CA LEU A 80 -7.99 -13.55 -3.12
C LEU A 80 -8.96 -12.37 -3.17
N ASN A 81 -9.30 -11.82 -2.02
CA ASN A 81 -10.23 -10.70 -1.90
C ASN A 81 -9.82 -9.75 -0.76
N LEU A 82 -10.56 -8.65 -0.56
CA LEU A 82 -10.23 -7.65 0.47
C LEU A 82 -10.28 -8.21 1.89
N ALA A 83 -11.10 -9.24 2.16
CA ALA A 83 -11.11 -9.86 3.49
C ALA A 83 -9.79 -10.56 3.86
N ASP A 84 -8.95 -10.91 2.87
CA ASP A 84 -7.61 -11.43 3.15
C ASP A 84 -6.66 -10.32 3.63
N PHE A 85 -6.88 -9.07 3.20
CA PHE A 85 -6.16 -7.90 3.72
C PHE A 85 -6.63 -7.49 5.12
N GLU A 86 -7.95 -7.58 5.39
CA GLU A 86 -8.52 -7.33 6.73
C GLU A 86 -7.87 -8.25 7.79
N LYS A 87 -7.54 -9.50 7.47
CA LYS A 87 -6.85 -10.42 8.38
C LYS A 87 -5.43 -9.99 8.77
N ALA A 88 -4.84 -9.07 8.04
CA ALA A 88 -3.49 -8.56 8.29
C ALA A 88 -3.49 -7.13 8.88
N GLU A 89 -4.64 -6.58 9.25
CA GLU A 89 -4.76 -5.26 9.86
C GLU A 89 -4.07 -5.17 11.21
N ASP A 90 -4.09 -6.28 11.99
CA ASP A 90 -3.49 -6.37 13.32
C ASP A 90 -1.97 -6.64 13.30
N ILE A 91 -1.37 -6.80 12.13
CA ILE A 91 0.08 -6.93 12.01
C ILE A 91 0.74 -5.60 12.39
N PRO A 92 1.68 -5.60 13.34
CA PRO A 92 2.30 -4.37 13.81
C PRO A 92 3.23 -3.74 12.77
N LEU A 93 3.39 -2.40 12.84
CA LEU A 93 4.37 -1.67 12.05
C LEU A 93 5.76 -1.82 12.65
N LEU A 94 6.67 -2.45 11.91
CA LEU A 94 8.02 -2.71 12.38
C LEU A 94 9.08 -1.81 11.74
N VAL A 95 8.78 -1.17 10.61
CA VAL A 95 9.81 -0.42 9.85
C VAL A 95 9.55 1.09 9.89
N ASN A 96 10.55 1.83 10.35
CA ASN A 96 10.54 3.28 10.44
C ASN A 96 11.01 3.92 9.11
N LEU A 97 10.21 3.74 8.06
CA LEU A 97 10.55 4.07 6.68
C LEU A 97 9.72 5.22 6.14
N MET A 98 10.37 6.15 5.43
CA MET A 98 9.66 7.22 4.72
C MET A 98 8.63 6.65 3.72
N PRO A 99 7.52 7.37 3.45
CA PRO A 99 7.18 8.72 3.92
C PRO A 99 6.55 8.78 5.33
N SER A 100 6.11 7.67 5.88
CA SER A 100 5.43 7.62 7.20
C SER A 100 6.41 7.60 8.37
N GLY A 101 7.68 7.33 8.13
CA GLY A 101 8.76 7.26 9.12
C GLY A 101 9.94 8.16 8.73
N LYS A 102 11.11 7.85 9.31
CA LYS A 102 12.29 8.73 9.27
C LYS A 102 13.35 8.29 8.26
N TYR A 103 13.52 6.98 8.04
CA TYR A 103 14.67 6.42 7.33
C TYR A 103 14.37 6.13 5.87
N LEU A 104 15.42 6.06 5.04
CA LEU A 104 15.33 5.74 3.63
C LEU A 104 15.38 4.22 3.38
N MET A 105 15.07 3.78 2.16
CA MET A 105 15.15 2.38 1.76
C MET A 105 16.57 1.82 1.89
N GLU A 106 17.60 2.65 1.70
CA GLU A 106 19.00 2.29 1.89
C GLU A 106 19.29 1.94 3.35
N ASP A 107 18.83 2.77 4.30
CA ASP A 107 18.95 2.50 5.73
C ASP A 107 18.26 1.18 6.10
N PHE A 108 17.09 0.93 5.52
CA PHE A 108 16.36 -0.32 5.71
C PHE A 108 17.14 -1.52 5.20
N CYS A 109 17.76 -1.41 4.02
CA CYS A 109 18.61 -2.46 3.48
C CYS A 109 19.73 -2.83 4.46
N TYR A 110 20.46 -1.82 4.96
CA TYR A 110 21.59 -2.04 5.87
C TYR A 110 21.18 -2.40 7.30
N ALA A 111 19.93 -2.16 7.68
CA ALA A 111 19.38 -2.58 8.97
C ALA A 111 19.00 -4.07 9.03
N GLY A 112 19.09 -4.80 7.92
CA GLY A 112 18.70 -6.21 7.79
C GLY A 112 17.62 -6.47 6.74
N GLY A 113 16.93 -5.42 6.28
CA GLY A 113 16.00 -5.45 5.16
C GLY A 113 14.80 -6.37 5.36
N ILE A 114 14.23 -6.85 4.26
CA ILE A 114 13.06 -7.74 4.27
C ILE A 114 13.31 -9.04 5.06
N PRO A 115 14.45 -9.72 4.96
CA PRO A 115 14.70 -10.93 5.75
C PRO A 115 14.55 -10.68 7.25
N ALA A 116 15.12 -9.61 7.79
CA ALA A 116 15.01 -9.29 9.21
C ALA A 116 13.56 -9.03 9.65
N VAL A 117 12.75 -8.35 8.82
CA VAL A 117 11.32 -8.16 9.11
C VAL A 117 10.57 -9.48 9.07
N MET A 118 10.82 -10.33 8.07
CA MET A 118 10.17 -11.64 7.96
C MET A 118 10.47 -12.54 9.16
N ASP A 119 11.68 -12.47 9.70
CA ASP A 119 12.01 -13.16 10.92
C ASP A 119 11.19 -12.69 12.14
N GLN A 120 10.99 -11.38 12.27
CA GLN A 120 10.17 -10.83 13.35
C GLN A 120 8.69 -11.22 13.27
N ILE A 121 8.16 -11.44 12.08
CA ILE A 121 6.78 -11.90 11.85
C ILE A 121 6.70 -13.39 11.52
N ARG A 122 7.71 -14.17 11.84
CA ARG A 122 7.85 -15.60 11.51
C ARG A 122 6.59 -16.42 11.85
N SER A 123 5.98 -16.17 12.99
CA SER A 123 4.75 -16.85 13.42
C SER A 123 3.53 -16.57 12.54
N HIS A 124 3.58 -15.53 11.71
CA HIS A 124 2.52 -15.12 10.79
C HIS A 124 2.84 -15.50 9.33
N ILE A 125 4.07 -15.99 9.07
CA ILE A 125 4.48 -16.46 7.75
C ILE A 125 4.06 -17.92 7.58
N LYS A 126 3.40 -18.20 6.47
CA LYS A 126 2.96 -19.55 6.11
C LYS A 126 4.00 -20.24 5.23
N PRO A 127 4.16 -21.58 5.38
CA PRO A 127 5.00 -22.35 4.47
C PRO A 127 4.59 -22.11 3.01
N ALA A 128 5.54 -21.80 2.17
CA ALA A 128 5.31 -21.56 0.74
C ALA A 128 6.61 -21.84 -0.03
N ASN A 129 6.48 -22.42 -1.23
CA ASN A 129 7.62 -22.64 -2.09
C ASN A 129 8.07 -21.31 -2.72
N THR A 130 9.35 -21.23 -3.06
CA THR A 130 9.99 -20.05 -3.64
C THR A 130 10.65 -20.38 -4.98
N ILE A 131 11.12 -19.34 -5.68
CA ILE A 131 11.93 -19.53 -6.89
C ILE A 131 13.24 -20.30 -6.63
N LEU A 132 13.67 -20.49 -5.38
CA LEU A 132 14.81 -21.34 -5.03
C LEU A 132 14.43 -22.80 -4.85
N ASN A 133 13.17 -23.18 -5.10
CA ASN A 133 12.62 -24.49 -4.82
C ASN A 133 12.83 -24.92 -3.36
N LYS A 134 12.69 -23.97 -2.45
CA LYS A 134 12.82 -24.12 -1.01
C LYS A 134 11.67 -23.41 -0.31
N ASP A 135 11.37 -23.79 0.92
CA ASP A 135 10.41 -23.06 1.75
C ASP A 135 10.85 -21.61 1.96
N ILE A 136 9.88 -20.70 2.07
CA ILE A 136 10.11 -19.27 2.26
C ILE A 136 10.94 -18.94 3.50
N THR A 137 10.91 -19.79 4.53
CA THR A 137 11.71 -19.61 5.75
C THR A 137 13.21 -19.57 5.47
N HIS A 138 13.66 -20.26 4.41
CA HIS A 138 15.06 -20.20 3.99
C HIS A 138 15.55 -18.77 3.66
N TYR A 139 14.62 -17.83 3.39
CA TYR A 139 14.97 -16.42 3.08
C TYR A 139 15.36 -15.63 4.33
N PHE A 140 15.05 -16.10 5.51
CA PHE A 140 15.24 -15.37 6.77
C PHE A 140 15.72 -16.21 7.97
N ASP A 141 16.15 -17.46 7.75
CA ASP A 141 16.61 -18.35 8.84
C ASP A 141 17.83 -17.82 9.60
N GLU A 142 18.67 -17.02 8.95
CA GLU A 142 19.86 -16.41 9.55
C GLU A 142 19.76 -14.88 9.60
N ALA A 143 18.54 -14.33 9.53
CA ALA A 143 18.34 -12.90 9.45
C ALA A 143 18.43 -12.24 10.83
N GLU A 144 19.09 -11.09 10.90
CA GLU A 144 19.27 -10.29 12.10
C GLU A 144 18.85 -8.84 11.90
N ILE A 145 18.34 -8.21 12.95
CA ILE A 145 18.16 -6.76 12.99
C ILE A 145 19.51 -6.11 13.35
N LEU A 146 20.12 -5.43 12.38
CA LEU A 146 21.38 -4.73 12.57
C LEU A 146 21.20 -3.29 13.10
N ASN A 147 20.02 -2.70 12.91
CA ASN A 147 19.68 -1.38 13.42
C ASN A 147 18.22 -1.33 13.92
N LYS A 148 18.06 -1.29 15.26
CA LYS A 148 16.75 -1.25 15.93
C LYS A 148 16.02 0.09 15.82
N GLU A 149 16.68 1.16 15.37
CA GLU A 149 16.02 2.43 15.08
C GLU A 149 15.23 2.36 13.76
N VAL A 150 15.70 1.54 12.82
CA VAL A 150 15.10 1.35 11.50
C VAL A 150 14.08 0.21 11.51
N ILE A 151 14.46 -0.96 12.06
CA ILE A 151 13.60 -2.15 12.16
C ILE A 151 13.35 -2.43 13.65
N LYS A 152 12.10 -2.37 14.06
CA LYS A 152 11.69 -2.70 15.43
C LYS A 152 11.44 -4.20 15.59
N THR A 153 11.49 -4.67 16.82
CA THR A 153 11.10 -6.04 17.15
C THR A 153 9.58 -6.18 17.20
N PHE A 154 9.09 -7.39 17.00
CA PHE A 154 7.64 -7.69 17.07
C PHE A 154 7.03 -7.28 18.42
N ASN A 155 7.76 -7.47 19.51
CA ASN A 155 7.29 -7.14 20.88
C ASN A 155 7.43 -5.65 21.26
N ALA A 156 8.04 -4.83 20.41
CA ALA A 156 8.20 -3.39 20.63
C ALA A 156 8.09 -2.65 19.28
N PRO A 157 6.91 -2.69 18.64
CA PRO A 157 6.69 -2.12 17.32
C PRO A 157 6.61 -0.59 17.36
N LEU A 158 6.60 0.04 16.19
CA LEU A 158 6.30 1.47 16.04
C LEU A 158 4.82 1.77 16.28
N LYS A 159 3.94 0.86 15.82
CA LYS A 159 2.49 0.88 16.03
C LYS A 159 2.00 -0.55 16.17
N GLU A 160 1.08 -0.77 17.08
CA GLU A 160 0.51 -2.09 17.37
C GLU A 160 -0.31 -2.67 16.20
N SER A 161 -1.02 -1.81 15.47
CA SER A 161 -1.78 -2.14 14.27
C SER A 161 -1.44 -1.13 13.18
N ALA A 162 -0.93 -1.58 12.07
CA ALA A 162 -0.42 -0.70 11.03
C ALA A 162 -0.71 -1.19 9.62
N GLY A 163 -1.44 -2.28 9.51
CA GLY A 163 -1.90 -2.80 8.24
C GLY A 163 -2.67 -1.76 7.43
N LEU A 164 -2.79 -2.02 6.15
CA LEU A 164 -3.75 -1.31 5.33
C LEU A 164 -5.15 -1.66 5.84
N LYS A 165 -5.99 -0.64 6.12
CA LYS A 165 -7.36 -0.88 6.51
C LYS A 165 -8.31 -0.85 5.32
N VAL A 166 -9.23 -1.80 5.32
CA VAL A 166 -10.34 -1.86 4.37
C VAL A 166 -11.54 -1.13 4.99
N LEU A 167 -11.98 -0.07 4.34
CA LEU A 167 -13.17 0.68 4.73
C LEU A 167 -14.38 0.21 3.93
N ARG A 168 -15.51 0.06 4.59
CA ARG A 168 -16.78 -0.28 3.96
C ARG A 168 -17.88 0.68 4.42
N GLY A 169 -18.80 0.98 3.53
CA GLY A 169 -19.93 1.85 3.81
C GLY A 169 -20.79 2.08 2.59
N ASN A 170 -21.78 2.94 2.70
CA ASN A 170 -22.66 3.28 1.57
C ASN A 170 -21.90 3.93 0.40
N LEU A 171 -20.79 4.63 0.67
CA LEU A 171 -19.95 5.22 -0.37
C LEU A 171 -19.02 4.18 -1.06
N ALA A 172 -18.61 3.15 -0.33
CA ALA A 172 -17.70 2.10 -0.78
C ALA A 172 -18.22 0.72 -0.38
N PRO A 173 -19.33 0.23 -0.98
CA PRO A 173 -19.92 -1.06 -0.60
C PRO A 173 -18.98 -2.24 -0.86
N ASP A 174 -18.19 -2.19 -1.93
CA ASP A 174 -17.19 -3.22 -2.25
C ASP A 174 -15.83 -2.96 -1.61
N GLY A 175 -15.70 -1.85 -0.88
CA GLY A 175 -14.52 -1.49 -0.10
C GLY A 175 -13.73 -0.31 -0.65
N ALA A 176 -12.89 0.23 0.21
CA ALA A 176 -11.87 1.23 -0.08
C ALA A 176 -10.68 0.98 0.84
N ILE A 177 -9.53 1.56 0.53
CA ILE A 177 -8.29 1.33 1.27
C ILE A 177 -7.78 2.64 1.88
N ILE A 178 -7.41 2.57 3.15
CA ILE A 178 -6.65 3.63 3.81
C ILE A 178 -5.37 3.07 4.43
N LYS A 179 -4.34 3.89 4.53
CA LYS A 179 -3.10 3.61 5.26
C LYS A 179 -3.05 4.44 6.55
N PRO A 180 -3.50 3.91 7.71
CA PRO A 180 -3.54 4.66 8.96
C PRO A 180 -2.17 5.14 9.41
N ALA A 181 -1.09 4.42 9.04
CA ALA A 181 0.27 4.82 9.38
C ALA A 181 0.72 6.15 8.74
N ALA A 182 0.08 6.55 7.63
CA ALA A 182 0.36 7.80 6.93
C ALA A 182 -0.67 8.91 7.23
N ALA A 183 -1.74 8.59 7.94
CA ALA A 183 -2.84 9.50 8.24
C ALA A 183 -2.60 10.28 9.54
N THR A 184 -3.20 11.47 9.62
CA THR A 184 -3.31 12.24 10.85
C THR A 184 -4.36 11.59 11.77
N GLU A 185 -4.00 11.34 13.03
CA GLU A 185 -4.84 10.54 13.94
C GLU A 185 -6.22 11.17 14.19
N GLU A 186 -6.28 12.49 14.31
CA GLU A 186 -7.52 13.25 14.52
C GLU A 186 -8.49 13.13 13.34
N LEU A 187 -7.98 12.84 12.14
CA LEU A 187 -8.78 12.66 10.93
C LEU A 187 -9.27 11.22 10.73
N LEU A 188 -8.82 10.26 11.52
CA LEU A 188 -9.28 8.86 11.43
C LEU A 188 -10.75 8.69 11.85
N LYS A 189 -11.32 9.67 12.56
CA LYS A 189 -12.75 9.79 12.79
C LYS A 189 -13.17 11.22 12.53
N HIS A 190 -13.86 11.43 11.42
CA HIS A 190 -14.16 12.78 10.95
C HIS A 190 -15.50 12.82 10.20
N GLU A 191 -16.15 13.97 10.24
CA GLU A 191 -17.30 14.31 9.42
C GLU A 191 -17.09 15.67 8.78
N GLY A 192 -17.37 15.77 7.48
CA GLY A 192 -17.18 17.00 6.71
C GLY A 192 -18.09 17.08 5.49
N LEU A 193 -18.12 18.25 4.89
CA LEU A 193 -18.78 18.44 3.61
C LEU A 193 -17.82 18.11 2.46
N ALA A 194 -18.33 17.43 1.46
CA ALA A 194 -17.59 17.11 0.25
C ALA A 194 -17.32 18.36 -0.58
N TYR A 195 -16.14 18.44 -1.17
CA TYR A 195 -15.85 19.22 -2.36
C TYR A 195 -15.41 18.26 -3.46
N VAL A 196 -16.16 18.22 -4.55
CA VAL A 196 -16.01 17.21 -5.59
C VAL A 196 -15.27 17.76 -6.79
N PHE A 197 -14.29 17.01 -7.27
CA PHE A 197 -13.70 17.13 -8.59
C PHE A 197 -14.23 15.97 -9.44
N GLU A 198 -14.84 16.29 -10.58
CA GLU A 198 -15.50 15.30 -11.45
C GLU A 198 -14.49 14.38 -12.15
N ASP A 199 -13.30 14.91 -12.41
CA ASP A 199 -12.18 14.18 -12.99
C ASP A 199 -10.84 14.83 -12.66
N ILE A 200 -9.74 14.24 -13.16
CA ILE A 200 -8.39 14.74 -12.92
C ILE A 200 -8.14 16.13 -13.57
N GLU A 201 -8.76 16.42 -14.69
CA GLU A 201 -8.56 17.70 -15.39
C GLU A 201 -9.30 18.83 -14.65
N ASP A 202 -10.51 18.56 -14.16
CA ASP A 202 -11.25 19.45 -13.28
C ASP A 202 -10.44 19.74 -12.00
N MET A 203 -9.88 18.71 -11.37
CA MET A 203 -9.03 18.90 -10.18
C MET A 203 -7.83 19.78 -10.49
N LYS A 204 -7.08 19.50 -11.55
CA LYS A 204 -5.89 20.29 -11.92
C LYS A 204 -6.21 21.75 -12.21
N ALA A 205 -7.37 22.00 -12.83
CA ALA A 205 -7.79 23.35 -13.17
C ALA A 205 -8.26 24.17 -11.96
N ASN A 206 -8.81 23.52 -10.94
CA ASN A 206 -9.55 24.20 -9.88
C ASN A 206 -8.94 24.11 -8.48
N ILE A 207 -8.08 23.13 -8.17
CA ILE A 207 -7.64 22.86 -6.79
C ILE A 207 -6.88 24.03 -6.14
N ASP A 208 -6.19 24.84 -6.92
CA ASP A 208 -5.41 25.98 -6.43
C ASP A 208 -6.08 27.34 -6.67
N ARG A 209 -7.38 27.38 -7.00
CA ARG A 209 -8.14 28.61 -7.13
C ARG A 209 -8.17 29.36 -5.80
N PRO A 210 -7.93 30.70 -5.79
CA PRO A 210 -7.94 31.50 -4.55
C PRO A 210 -9.31 31.55 -3.86
N ASP A 211 -10.38 31.37 -4.63
CA ASP A 211 -11.78 31.42 -4.19
C ASP A 211 -12.39 30.04 -3.96
N LEU A 212 -11.56 28.98 -3.88
CA LEU A 212 -12.03 27.62 -3.63
C LEU A 212 -12.75 27.56 -2.27
N PRO A 213 -14.05 27.15 -2.22
CA PRO A 213 -14.85 27.21 -1.00
C PRO A 213 -14.58 25.99 -0.09
N VAL A 214 -13.33 25.85 0.35
CA VAL A 214 -12.89 24.72 1.18
C VAL A 214 -12.33 25.20 2.51
N THR A 215 -12.42 24.34 3.52
CA THR A 215 -11.84 24.53 4.84
C THR A 215 -11.01 23.30 5.21
N LYS A 216 -10.28 23.36 6.33
CA LYS A 216 -9.54 22.18 6.84
C LYS A 216 -10.43 20.99 7.16
N ASN A 217 -11.74 21.19 7.33
CA ASN A 217 -12.70 20.13 7.61
C ASN A 217 -13.40 19.60 6.36
N THR A 218 -13.16 20.21 5.19
CA THR A 218 -13.71 19.75 3.92
C THR A 218 -13.10 18.41 3.52
N ILE A 219 -13.91 17.53 2.95
CA ILE A 219 -13.47 16.26 2.39
C ILE A 219 -13.37 16.41 0.89
N LEU A 220 -12.16 16.33 0.34
CA LEU A 220 -11.97 16.39 -1.11
C LEU A 220 -12.32 15.03 -1.73
N VAL A 221 -13.11 15.05 -2.79
CA VAL A 221 -13.50 13.85 -3.54
C VAL A 221 -13.07 13.99 -4.98
N LEU A 222 -12.29 13.03 -5.48
CA LEU A 222 -11.90 12.94 -6.89
C LEU A 222 -12.54 11.72 -7.52
N LYS A 223 -13.39 11.93 -8.52
CA LYS A 223 -14.09 10.87 -9.27
C LYS A 223 -13.38 10.50 -10.56
N GLY A 224 -13.82 9.41 -11.17
CA GLY A 224 -13.49 9.04 -12.54
C GLY A 224 -12.03 8.67 -12.81
N CYS A 225 -11.28 8.31 -11.77
CA CYS A 225 -9.86 7.97 -11.86
C CYS A 225 -9.56 6.50 -11.52
N GLY A 226 -10.59 5.68 -11.43
CA GLY A 226 -10.48 4.23 -11.28
C GLY A 226 -10.09 3.51 -12.59
N PRO A 227 -10.03 2.17 -12.57
CA PRO A 227 -9.55 1.36 -13.71
C PRO A 227 -10.28 1.60 -15.02
N LYS A 228 -11.57 1.88 -15.00
CA LYS A 228 -12.41 2.18 -16.19
C LYS A 228 -12.39 3.65 -16.54
N GLY A 229 -12.48 4.52 -15.51
CA GLY A 229 -12.54 5.96 -15.69
C GLY A 229 -11.26 6.55 -16.25
N TYR A 230 -10.13 6.03 -15.77
CA TYR A 230 -8.81 6.48 -16.22
C TYR A 230 -7.93 5.26 -16.55
N PRO A 231 -8.03 4.74 -17.78
CA PRO A 231 -7.34 3.52 -18.20
C PRO A 231 -5.83 3.56 -17.90
N GLY A 232 -5.31 2.44 -17.37
CA GLY A 232 -3.94 2.38 -16.84
C GLY A 232 -3.84 2.81 -15.37
N MET A 233 -4.91 3.38 -14.81
CA MET A 233 -5.01 3.79 -13.41
C MET A 233 -3.75 4.52 -12.91
N PRO A 234 -3.40 5.69 -13.51
CA PRO A 234 -2.22 6.44 -13.07
C PRO A 234 -2.35 6.91 -11.62
N GLU A 235 -1.23 7.21 -10.99
CA GLU A 235 -1.14 7.56 -9.57
C GLU A 235 -1.56 9.00 -9.30
N VAL A 236 -2.84 9.31 -9.45
CA VAL A 236 -3.41 10.68 -9.34
C VAL A 236 -4.22 10.90 -8.05
N GLY A 237 -4.45 9.85 -7.25
CA GLY A 237 -5.30 9.92 -6.06
C GLY A 237 -4.71 10.65 -4.86
N ASN A 238 -3.47 11.12 -4.93
CA ASN A 238 -2.83 11.84 -3.82
C ASN A 238 -3.37 13.27 -3.62
N MET A 239 -4.13 13.81 -4.53
CA MET A 239 -4.72 15.17 -4.49
C MET A 239 -3.95 16.14 -3.59
N PRO A 240 -3.32 17.20 -4.09
CA PRO A 240 -2.61 18.14 -3.25
C PRO A 240 -3.58 18.84 -2.27
N ILE A 241 -3.08 19.28 -1.14
CA ILE A 241 -3.84 20.19 -0.27
C ILE A 241 -3.94 21.52 -1.00
N PRO A 242 -5.15 22.10 -1.13
CA PRO A 242 -5.33 23.41 -1.80
C PRO A 242 -4.36 24.46 -1.26
N LYS A 243 -3.73 25.22 -2.15
CA LYS A 243 -2.72 26.22 -1.79
C LYS A 243 -3.20 27.20 -0.72
N VAL A 244 -4.46 27.66 -0.83
CA VAL A 244 -5.10 28.53 0.15
C VAL A 244 -5.10 27.96 1.57
N LEU A 245 -5.23 26.63 1.73
CA LEU A 245 -5.18 25.97 3.03
C LEU A 245 -3.73 25.72 3.49
N VAL A 246 -2.82 25.41 2.59
CA VAL A 246 -1.38 25.28 2.90
C VAL A 246 -0.83 26.59 3.48
N GLU A 247 -1.22 27.72 2.93
CA GLU A 247 -0.85 29.06 3.40
C GLU A 247 -1.41 29.37 4.80
N GLN A 248 -2.55 28.75 5.16
CA GLN A 248 -3.14 28.83 6.50
C GLN A 248 -2.52 27.81 7.49
N GLY A 249 -1.51 27.04 7.07
CA GLY A 249 -0.81 26.07 7.89
C GLY A 249 -1.44 24.67 7.94
N VAL A 250 -2.47 24.38 7.13
CA VAL A 250 -3.03 23.02 7.01
C VAL A 250 -1.99 22.11 6.38
N ARG A 251 -1.77 20.95 7.00
CA ARG A 251 -0.77 19.96 6.56
C ARG A 251 -1.38 18.63 6.14
N ASP A 252 -2.64 18.37 6.51
CA ASP A 252 -3.39 17.19 6.10
C ASP A 252 -4.90 17.50 6.08
N MET A 253 -5.63 16.78 5.26
CA MET A 253 -7.08 16.79 5.18
C MET A 253 -7.57 15.49 4.54
N ILE A 254 -8.84 15.14 4.74
CA ILE A 254 -9.37 13.92 4.14
C ILE A 254 -9.56 14.09 2.64
N ARG A 255 -9.07 13.10 1.90
CA ARG A 255 -9.19 12.97 0.46
C ARG A 255 -9.71 11.59 0.11
N ILE A 256 -10.69 11.49 -0.76
CA ILE A 256 -11.36 10.24 -1.15
C ILE A 256 -11.35 10.11 -2.67
N SER A 257 -10.98 8.96 -3.20
CA SER A 257 -10.98 8.72 -4.64
C SER A 257 -11.11 7.24 -5.00
N ASP A 258 -11.63 6.97 -6.19
CA ASP A 258 -11.54 5.68 -6.85
C ASP A 258 -10.16 5.43 -7.51
N ALA A 259 -9.30 6.44 -7.51
CA ALA A 259 -7.91 6.38 -8.00
C ALA A 259 -6.97 5.61 -7.07
N ARG A 260 -5.73 5.41 -7.53
CA ARG A 260 -4.57 5.06 -6.70
C ARG A 260 -3.60 6.24 -6.56
N MET A 261 -2.66 6.14 -5.61
CA MET A 261 -1.62 7.15 -5.43
C MET A 261 -0.23 6.53 -5.33
N SER A 262 0.81 7.35 -5.51
CA SER A 262 2.19 6.95 -5.27
C SER A 262 2.39 6.50 -3.82
N GLY A 263 3.21 5.45 -3.61
CA GLY A 263 3.62 4.99 -2.29
C GLY A 263 4.41 6.01 -1.48
N THR A 264 4.89 7.08 -2.12
CA THR A 264 5.60 8.21 -1.48
C THR A 264 4.66 9.33 -1.03
N ALA A 265 3.37 9.28 -1.36
CA ALA A 265 2.39 10.25 -0.90
C ALA A 265 2.05 10.03 0.58
N PHE A 266 1.69 11.12 1.26
CA PHE A 266 1.41 11.17 2.69
C PHE A 266 0.07 11.84 2.95
N GLY A 267 -0.58 11.45 4.06
CA GLY A 267 -1.79 12.06 4.57
C GLY A 267 -2.98 11.11 4.69
N THR A 268 -4.11 11.66 5.10
CA THR A 268 -5.37 10.92 5.32
C THR A 268 -6.11 10.77 3.98
N ILE A 269 -5.83 9.69 3.28
CA ILE A 269 -6.34 9.46 1.92
C ILE A 269 -7.01 8.09 1.84
N VAL A 270 -8.27 8.06 1.43
CA VAL A 270 -9.06 6.87 1.12
C VAL A 270 -9.03 6.64 -0.38
N LEU A 271 -8.54 5.49 -0.80
CA LEU A 271 -8.26 5.14 -2.18
C LEU A 271 -8.99 3.89 -2.62
N HIS A 272 -8.97 3.65 -3.92
CA HIS A 272 -9.54 2.45 -4.53
C HIS A 272 -11.01 2.26 -4.15
N VAL A 273 -11.77 3.37 -4.01
CA VAL A 273 -13.20 3.28 -3.71
C VAL A 273 -13.89 2.43 -4.77
N ALA A 274 -14.55 1.39 -4.29
CA ALA A 274 -15.21 0.42 -5.16
C ALA A 274 -16.68 0.22 -4.78
N PRO A 275 -17.56 0.13 -5.79
CA PRO A 275 -17.32 0.28 -7.24
C PRO A 275 -16.89 1.70 -7.62
N GLU A 276 -16.02 1.84 -8.64
CA GLU A 276 -15.57 3.15 -9.13
C GLU A 276 -16.71 3.96 -9.78
N ALA A 277 -16.51 5.27 -9.96
CA ALA A 277 -17.51 6.18 -10.52
C ALA A 277 -17.97 5.74 -11.92
N ASN A 278 -17.06 5.36 -12.79
CA ASN A 278 -17.34 5.05 -14.21
C ASN A 278 -18.09 3.73 -14.44
N VAL A 279 -18.29 2.91 -13.41
CA VAL A 279 -19.19 1.75 -13.48
C VAL A 279 -20.51 1.99 -12.73
N GLY A 280 -20.78 3.23 -12.32
CA GLY A 280 -21.98 3.59 -11.58
C GLY A 280 -21.90 3.31 -10.08
N GLY A 281 -20.70 3.24 -9.51
CA GLY A 281 -20.50 3.13 -8.07
C GLY A 281 -21.06 4.35 -7.31
N PRO A 282 -21.39 4.23 -6.02
CA PRO A 282 -21.98 5.32 -5.23
C PRO A 282 -21.16 6.62 -5.24
N ILE A 283 -19.85 6.55 -5.40
CA ILE A 283 -19.00 7.73 -5.51
C ILE A 283 -19.39 8.62 -6.71
N SER A 284 -20.02 8.06 -7.76
CA SER A 284 -20.42 8.80 -8.96
C SER A 284 -21.48 9.86 -8.70
N ILE A 285 -22.34 9.62 -7.69
CA ILE A 285 -23.47 10.52 -7.37
C ILE A 285 -23.16 11.49 -6.22
N VAL A 286 -21.94 11.45 -5.68
CA VAL A 286 -21.54 12.43 -4.63
C VAL A 286 -21.44 13.81 -5.26
N GLU A 287 -22.04 14.82 -4.59
CA GLU A 287 -22.03 16.21 -5.02
C GLU A 287 -21.31 17.09 -3.99
N THR A 288 -20.80 18.25 -4.46
CA THR A 288 -20.24 19.25 -3.54
C THR A 288 -21.32 19.73 -2.57
N GLY A 289 -21.03 19.66 -1.27
CA GLY A 289 -21.96 19.96 -0.19
C GLY A 289 -22.56 18.72 0.46
N ASP A 290 -22.39 17.53 -0.08
CA ASP A 290 -22.80 16.29 0.58
C ASP A 290 -22.02 16.06 1.87
N ARG A 291 -22.69 15.48 2.86
CA ARG A 291 -22.09 15.13 4.14
C ARG A 291 -21.47 13.74 4.08
N ILE A 292 -20.19 13.65 4.34
CA ILE A 292 -19.43 12.39 4.40
C ILE A 292 -18.89 12.20 5.82
N GLN A 293 -19.05 11.00 6.34
CA GLN A 293 -18.47 10.57 7.60
C GLN A 293 -17.48 9.42 7.33
N ILE A 294 -16.32 9.50 7.96
CA ILE A 294 -15.31 8.44 7.99
C ILE A 294 -15.07 8.00 9.42
N ASP A 295 -14.97 6.70 9.65
CA ASP A 295 -14.52 6.10 10.91
C ASP A 295 -13.59 4.93 10.57
N VAL A 296 -12.31 5.08 10.90
CA VAL A 296 -11.24 4.11 10.61
C VAL A 296 -10.93 3.23 11.83
N ARG A 297 -11.54 3.49 12.96
CA ARG A 297 -11.27 2.82 14.25
C ARG A 297 -11.96 1.48 14.38
#